data_67d8ed44b4198cb256b538b2631579d6
#
_entry.id   67d8ed44b4198cb256b538b2631579d6
#
_cell.length_a   1.000
_cell.length_b   1.000
_cell.length_c   1.000
_cell.angle_alpha   90.00
_cell.angle_beta   90.00
_cell.angle_gamma   90.00
#
_symmetry.space_group_name_H-M   'P 1'
#
loop_
_entity.id
_entity.type
_entity.pdbx_description
1 polymer ?
#
loop_
_entity_poly.entity_id
_entity_poly.type
_entity_poly.pdbx_seq_one_letter_code
_entity_poly.pdbx_strand_id
1 'polypeptide(L)'
;MASENIKKAFPYWSDVKVKLTLRKTYLFFTQNLIDFISVPKSWDGIVVNIRGEEILEEAIEECKGVILISGHFGCWEILGKWVGE
;
A
#
# COMPACT_ATOMS: atom_id res chain seq x y z
N MET A 1 3.05 17.22 13.09
CA MET A 1 1.90 16.34 12.85
C MET A 1 2.27 14.84 12.87
N ALA A 2 3.11 14.34 11.98
CA ALA A 2 3.46 12.91 11.95
C ALA A 2 4.15 12.43 13.24
N SER A 3 5.09 13.20 13.80
CA SER A 3 5.75 12.85 15.08
C SER A 3 4.76 12.80 16.24
N GLU A 4 3.80 13.71 16.29
CA GLU A 4 2.75 13.73 17.31
C GLU A 4 1.84 12.52 17.22
N ASN A 5 1.49 12.11 16.00
CA ASN A 5 0.68 10.92 15.76
C ASN A 5 1.40 9.64 16.20
N ILE A 6 2.70 9.54 15.93
CA ILE A 6 3.51 8.41 16.38
C ILE A 6 3.57 8.39 17.92
N LYS A 7 3.76 9.52 18.56
CA LYS A 7 3.76 9.61 20.03
C LYS A 7 2.42 9.24 20.65
N LYS A 8 1.31 9.64 20.03
CA LYS A 8 -0.04 9.25 20.48
C LYS A 8 -0.28 7.75 20.36
N ALA A 9 0.14 7.16 19.24
CA ALA A 9 0.00 5.73 19.00
C ALA A 9 0.89 4.88 19.91
N PHE A 10 2.08 5.38 20.20
CA PHE A 10 3.13 4.69 20.97
C PHE A 10 3.71 5.58 22.07
N PRO A 11 2.93 5.86 23.13
CA PRO A 11 3.31 6.83 24.16
C PRO A 11 4.56 6.43 24.94
N TYR A 12 4.92 5.14 24.95
CA TYR A 12 6.08 4.62 25.67
C TYR A 12 7.38 4.62 24.87
N TRP A 13 7.34 5.05 23.60
CA TRP A 13 8.54 5.09 22.77
C TRP A 13 9.41 6.28 23.14
N SER A 14 10.74 6.05 23.11
CA SER A 14 11.72 7.12 23.29
C SER A 14 11.66 8.12 22.14
N ASP A 15 12.12 9.35 22.39
CA ASP A 15 12.20 10.38 21.34
C ASP A 15 13.10 9.96 20.17
N VAL A 16 14.19 9.24 20.46
CA VAL A 16 15.07 8.67 19.42
C VAL A 16 14.33 7.70 18.54
N LYS A 17 13.56 6.79 19.13
CA LYS A 17 12.77 5.81 18.38
C LYS A 17 11.69 6.48 17.53
N VAL A 18 11.04 7.51 18.06
CA VAL A 18 10.04 8.30 17.31
C VAL A 18 10.68 8.99 16.10
N LYS A 19 11.85 9.62 16.28
CA LYS A 19 12.57 10.28 15.19
C LYS A 19 13.03 9.31 14.10
N LEU A 20 13.54 8.15 14.48
CA LEU A 20 13.95 7.11 13.54
C LEU A 20 12.76 6.56 12.76
N THR A 21 11.63 6.33 13.42
CA THR A 21 10.42 5.87 12.78
C THR A 21 9.86 6.92 11.84
N LEU A 22 9.86 8.19 12.24
CA LEU A 22 9.45 9.30 11.39
C LEU A 22 10.29 9.37 10.11
N ARG A 23 11.62 9.27 10.25
CA ARG A 23 12.54 9.25 9.10
C ARG A 23 12.23 8.07 8.15
N LYS A 24 12.04 6.88 8.70
CA LYS A 24 11.67 5.69 7.91
C LYS A 24 10.32 5.89 7.21
N THR A 25 9.36 6.51 7.86
CA THR A 25 8.05 6.81 7.29
C THR A 25 8.16 7.73 6.07
N TYR A 26 8.94 8.80 6.15
CA TYR A 26 9.18 9.68 5.02
C TYR A 26 9.93 9.01 3.88
N LEU A 27 10.95 8.21 4.18
CA LEU A 27 11.68 7.43 3.16
C LEU A 27 10.76 6.43 2.47
N PHE A 28 9.94 5.74 3.23
CA PHE A 28 8.96 4.78 2.69
C PHE A 28 7.91 5.46 1.81
N PHE A 29 7.40 6.62 2.24
CA PHE A 29 6.45 7.40 1.44
C PHE A 29 7.09 7.88 0.13
N THR A 30 8.32 8.37 0.18
CA THR A 30 9.07 8.79 -0.99
C THR A 30 9.30 7.62 -1.95
N GLN A 31 9.66 6.44 -1.43
CA GLN A 31 9.82 5.23 -2.22
C GLN A 31 8.52 4.84 -2.91
N ASN A 32 7.41 4.85 -2.19
CA ASN A 32 6.10 4.56 -2.77
C ASN A 32 5.72 5.53 -3.88
N LEU A 33 6.04 6.81 -3.73
CA LEU A 33 5.79 7.83 -4.76
C LEU A 33 6.63 7.56 -6.01
N ILE A 34 7.91 7.22 -5.83
CA ILE A 34 8.79 6.85 -6.94
C ILE A 34 8.27 5.59 -7.64
N ASP A 35 7.89 4.57 -6.87
CA ASP A 35 7.35 3.33 -7.38
C ASP A 35 6.08 3.58 -8.19
N PHE A 36 5.18 4.43 -7.69
CA PHE A 36 3.95 4.81 -8.38
C PHE A 36 4.22 5.49 -9.72
N ILE A 37 5.14 6.47 -9.75
CA ILE A 37 5.50 7.20 -10.98
C ILE A 37 6.24 6.27 -11.95
N SER A 38 7.03 5.34 -11.43
CA SER A 38 7.86 4.42 -12.22
C SER A 38 7.12 3.17 -12.67
N VAL A 39 5.88 2.95 -12.22
CA VAL A 39 5.10 1.78 -12.64
C VAL A 39 5.01 1.77 -14.17
N PRO A 40 5.61 0.78 -14.84
CA PRO A 40 5.58 0.72 -16.30
C PRO A 40 4.15 0.52 -16.80
N LYS A 41 3.94 0.89 -18.05
CA LYS A 41 2.65 0.69 -18.72
C LYS A 41 2.31 -0.79 -18.85
N SER A 42 3.31 -1.65 -18.91
CA SER A 42 3.18 -3.10 -18.87
C SER A 42 3.70 -3.65 -17.54
N TRP A 43 3.25 -4.84 -17.18
CA TRP A 43 3.75 -5.56 -15.98
C TRP A 43 5.12 -6.21 -16.18
N ASP A 44 5.73 -6.02 -17.34
CA ASP A 44 7.02 -6.60 -17.67
C ASP A 44 8.10 -6.10 -16.71
N GLY A 45 8.83 -7.03 -16.10
CA GLY A 45 9.87 -6.73 -15.13
C GLY A 45 9.39 -6.43 -13.71
N ILE A 46 8.08 -6.46 -13.45
CA ILE A 46 7.52 -6.39 -12.08
C ILE A 46 7.20 -7.79 -11.61
N VAL A 47 7.75 -8.16 -10.46
CA VAL A 47 7.38 -9.40 -9.78
C VAL A 47 6.16 -9.13 -8.91
N VAL A 48 5.01 -9.67 -9.32
CA VAL A 48 3.76 -9.57 -8.56
C VAL A 48 3.35 -10.96 -8.11
N ASN A 49 3.17 -11.12 -6.81
CA ASN A 49 2.63 -12.33 -6.24
C ASN A 49 1.25 -12.00 -5.66
N ILE A 50 0.19 -12.50 -6.31
CA ILE A 50 -1.19 -12.25 -5.93
C ILE A 50 -1.73 -13.51 -5.29
N ARG A 51 -2.34 -13.34 -4.12
CA ARG A 51 -3.02 -14.43 -3.40
C ARG A 51 -4.51 -14.11 -3.31
N GLY A 52 -5.35 -15.10 -3.58
CA GLY A 52 -6.80 -14.96 -3.49
C GLY A 52 -7.43 -14.34 -4.74
N GLU A 53 -6.74 -14.33 -5.87
CA GLU A 53 -7.27 -13.88 -7.16
C GLU A 53 -8.54 -14.62 -7.53
N GLU A 54 -8.58 -15.94 -7.29
CA GLU A 54 -9.72 -16.81 -7.51
C GLU A 54 -10.99 -16.34 -6.77
N ILE A 55 -10.83 -15.76 -5.58
CA ILE A 55 -11.97 -15.23 -4.80
C ILE A 55 -12.61 -14.05 -5.52
N LEU A 56 -11.79 -13.19 -6.11
CA LEU A 56 -12.27 -12.03 -6.87
C LEU A 56 -12.96 -12.50 -8.18
N GLU A 57 -12.37 -13.46 -8.87
CA GLU A 57 -12.94 -14.02 -10.11
C GLU A 57 -14.31 -14.64 -9.85
N GLU A 58 -14.44 -15.47 -8.83
CA GLU A 58 -15.71 -16.07 -8.41
C GLU A 58 -16.76 -14.99 -8.09
N ALA A 59 -16.37 -13.94 -7.35
CA ALA A 59 -17.27 -12.85 -7.02
C ALA A 59 -17.74 -12.06 -8.25
N ILE A 60 -16.89 -11.89 -9.25
CA ILE A 60 -17.23 -11.23 -10.52
C ILE A 60 -18.20 -12.10 -11.33
N GLU A 61 -17.96 -13.41 -11.37
CA GLU A 61 -18.82 -14.37 -12.09
C GLU A 61 -20.26 -14.42 -11.56
N GLU A 62 -20.47 -14.10 -10.27
CA GLU A 62 -21.80 -13.98 -9.69
C GLU A 62 -22.66 -12.84 -10.29
N CYS A 63 -22.06 -11.91 -11.05
CA CYS A 63 -22.73 -10.79 -11.70
C CYS A 63 -23.58 -9.89 -10.78
N LYS A 64 -23.24 -9.84 -9.50
CA LYS A 64 -23.92 -9.00 -8.47
C LYS A 64 -23.21 -7.69 -8.17
N GLY A 65 -22.08 -7.46 -8.82
CA GLY A 65 -21.17 -6.39 -8.49
C GLY A 65 -20.23 -6.76 -7.34
N VAL A 66 -19.08 -6.10 -7.27
CA VAL A 66 -18.06 -6.38 -6.26
C VAL A 66 -17.62 -5.07 -5.65
N ILE A 67 -17.55 -5.02 -4.32
CA ILE A 67 -16.98 -3.91 -3.57
C ILE A 67 -15.67 -4.38 -2.97
N LEU A 68 -14.57 -3.74 -3.37
CA LEU A 68 -13.24 -3.98 -2.82
C LEU A 68 -12.95 -3.00 -1.69
N ILE A 69 -12.61 -3.53 -0.53
CA ILE A 69 -12.22 -2.73 0.63
C ILE A 69 -10.73 -2.96 0.86
N SER A 70 -9.97 -1.88 0.90
CA SER A 70 -8.54 -1.92 1.13
C SER A 70 -8.11 -0.81 2.09
N GLY A 71 -6.91 -0.94 2.64
CA GLY A 71 -6.25 0.09 3.44
C GLY A 71 -5.08 0.73 2.70
N HIS A 72 -4.63 1.87 3.18
CA HIS A 72 -3.44 2.55 2.66
C HIS A 72 -2.17 1.91 3.25
N PHE A 73 -1.88 0.67 2.84
CA PHE A 73 -0.67 -0.04 3.21
C PHE A 73 0.22 -0.26 1.98
N GLY A 74 1.49 0.13 2.09
CA GLY A 74 2.42 -0.01 0.99
C GLY A 74 2.03 0.80 -0.25
N CYS A 75 2.37 0.31 -1.41
CA CYS A 75 2.03 0.91 -2.70
C CYS A 75 0.65 0.39 -3.19
N TRP A 76 -0.41 0.86 -2.56
CA TRP A 76 -1.79 0.44 -2.85
C TRP A 76 -2.23 0.85 -4.27
N GLU A 77 -1.57 1.80 -4.89
CA GLU A 77 -1.82 2.21 -6.27
C GLU A 77 -1.55 1.08 -7.27
N ILE A 78 -0.57 0.22 -6.97
CA ILE A 78 -0.29 -0.98 -7.78
C ILE A 78 -1.48 -1.94 -7.75
N LEU A 79 -2.11 -2.09 -6.59
CA LEU A 79 -3.34 -2.89 -6.47
C LEU A 79 -4.45 -2.31 -7.35
N GLY A 80 -4.65 -1.00 -7.31
CA GLY A 80 -5.64 -0.32 -8.14
C GLY A 80 -5.39 -0.52 -9.63
N LYS A 81 -4.15 -0.46 -10.05
CA LYS A 81 -3.76 -0.74 -11.44
C LYS A 81 -4.07 -2.19 -11.84
N TRP A 82 -3.72 -3.14 -10.97
CA TRP A 82 -3.97 -4.56 -11.24
C TRP A 82 -5.46 -4.87 -11.37
N VAL A 83 -6.30 -4.34 -10.49
CA VAL A 83 -7.76 -4.55 -10.54
C VAL A 83 -8.38 -3.89 -11.77
N GLY A 84 -7.82 -2.77 -12.24
CA GLY A 84 -8.33 -2.03 -13.40
C GLY A 84 -7.96 -2.60 -14.76
N GLU A 85 -7.09 -3.58 -14.77
CA GLU A 85 -6.71 -4.33 -15.99
C GLU A 85 -7.51 -5.64 -16.09
#